data_9db1bacb5c10b06a1fc13f34876bc050
#
_entry.id   9db1bacb5c10b06a1fc13f34876bc050
#
_cell.length_a   1.000
_cell.length_b   1.000
_cell.length_c   1.000
_cell.angle_alpha   90.00
_cell.angle_beta   90.00
_cell.angle_gamma   90.00
#
_symmetry.space_group_name_H-M   'P 1'
#
loop_
_entity.id
_entity.type
_entity.pdbx_description
1 polymer ?
#
loop_
_entity_poly.entity_id
_entity_poly.type
_entity_poly.pdbx_seq_one_letter_code
_entity_poly.pdbx_strand_id
1 'polypeptide(L)'
;GYVVLQVLDRKAMVSKYTAAVIKKPIDFSQGTYRTAYNKFSSFVSANPKSEDLLKNATKSGYRVQNLNDMTTATHYVANIHSTRDALKWIFESKEGEVSPMYECGDNNHLLVVVLDKIHRIGYRDLSDPQVKEMVKAEVIKDKKAELIMAKVAGVKSIAAAKAKGAKIATVNQITFAAPTFISATGASEPAVSGAVSATKK
;
A
#
# COMPACT_ATOMS: atom_id res chain seq x y z
N GLY A 1 29.93 21.18 -15.87
CA GLY A 1 31.06 20.80 -15.04
C GLY A 1 32.00 19.87 -15.79
N TYR A 2 33.27 19.82 -15.38
CA TYR A 2 34.25 18.88 -15.91
C TYR A 2 34.22 17.61 -15.09
N VAL A 3 34.25 16.43 -15.75
CA VAL A 3 34.31 15.13 -15.10
C VAL A 3 35.62 14.47 -15.46
N VAL A 4 36.37 14.03 -14.46
CA VAL A 4 37.60 13.25 -14.63
C VAL A 4 37.28 11.80 -14.19
N LEU A 5 37.55 10.86 -15.09
CA LEU A 5 37.32 9.44 -14.83
C LEU A 5 38.67 8.70 -14.87
N GLN A 6 38.96 7.94 -13.83
CA GLN A 6 40.08 7.02 -13.76
C GLN A 6 39.58 5.58 -13.74
N VAL A 7 40.07 4.77 -14.68
CA VAL A 7 39.77 3.31 -14.68
C VAL A 7 40.75 2.64 -13.73
N LEU A 8 40.23 2.16 -12.60
CA LEU A 8 41.06 1.50 -11.58
C LEU A 8 41.25 0.01 -11.84
N ASP A 9 40.26 -0.63 -12.50
CA ASP A 9 40.30 -2.04 -12.80
C ASP A 9 39.51 -2.36 -14.07
N ARG A 10 39.93 -3.39 -14.80
CA ARG A 10 39.21 -3.98 -15.94
C ARG A 10 38.96 -5.43 -15.66
N LYS A 11 37.69 -5.79 -15.51
CA LYS A 11 37.29 -7.21 -15.45
C LYS A 11 37.51 -7.89 -16.79
N ALA A 12 37.75 -9.21 -16.74
CA ALA A 12 37.86 -10.03 -17.93
C ALA A 12 36.63 -9.88 -18.83
N MET A 13 36.85 -9.92 -20.15
CA MET A 13 35.76 -9.88 -21.12
C MET A 13 34.85 -11.10 -20.92
N VAL A 14 33.54 -10.87 -20.84
CA VAL A 14 32.54 -11.93 -20.77
C VAL A 14 31.91 -12.14 -22.15
N SER A 15 31.64 -13.39 -22.49
CA SER A 15 30.94 -13.73 -23.72
C SER A 15 29.52 -13.20 -23.68
N LYS A 16 29.10 -12.50 -24.72
CA LYS A 16 27.72 -12.03 -24.90
C LYS A 16 27.06 -12.90 -25.97
N TYR A 17 25.86 -13.33 -25.69
CA TYR A 17 25.07 -14.17 -26.58
C TYR A 17 23.91 -13.38 -27.15
N THR A 18 23.66 -13.53 -28.45
CA THR A 18 22.44 -13.05 -29.09
C THR A 18 21.50 -14.24 -29.25
N ALA A 19 20.34 -14.17 -28.63
CA ALA A 19 19.34 -15.22 -28.71
C ALA A 19 18.12 -14.73 -29.49
N ALA A 20 17.61 -15.55 -30.39
CA ALA A 20 16.31 -15.35 -31.00
C ALA A 20 15.25 -16.09 -30.17
N VAL A 21 14.17 -15.39 -29.84
CA VAL A 21 13.06 -15.97 -29.06
C VAL A 21 11.82 -16.01 -29.93
N ILE A 22 11.24 -17.19 -30.09
CA ILE A 22 9.94 -17.38 -30.73
C ILE A 22 8.90 -17.50 -29.62
N LYS A 23 7.95 -16.57 -29.56
CA LYS A 23 6.87 -16.55 -28.58
C LYS A 23 5.52 -16.65 -29.31
N LYS A 24 4.75 -17.69 -28.98
CA LYS A 24 3.35 -17.81 -29.43
C LYS A 24 2.44 -17.69 -28.21
N PRO A 25 1.64 -16.62 -28.08
CA PRO A 25 0.64 -16.53 -27.04
C PRO A 25 -0.44 -17.60 -27.26
N ILE A 26 -0.93 -18.18 -26.17
CA ILE A 26 -2.10 -19.06 -26.16
C ILE A 26 -3.22 -18.21 -25.57
N ASP A 27 -4.23 -17.92 -26.38
CA ASP A 27 -5.35 -17.08 -25.99
C ASP A 27 -6.65 -17.91 -25.94
N PHE A 28 -7.69 -17.33 -25.35
CA PHE A 28 -9.01 -17.97 -25.30
C PHE A 28 -9.59 -18.13 -26.69
N SER A 29 -10.34 -19.23 -26.91
CA SER A 29 -11.14 -19.36 -28.10
C SER A 29 -12.29 -18.31 -28.09
N GLN A 30 -12.72 -17.85 -29.27
CA GLN A 30 -13.85 -16.95 -29.39
C GLN A 30 -15.12 -17.49 -28.71
N GLY A 31 -15.33 -18.83 -28.77
CA GLY A 31 -16.46 -19.49 -28.12
C GLY A 31 -16.38 -19.39 -26.60
N THR A 32 -15.20 -19.63 -26.01
CA THR A 32 -14.97 -19.51 -24.58
C THR A 32 -15.18 -18.07 -24.11
N TYR A 33 -14.62 -17.12 -24.83
CA TYR A 33 -14.78 -15.71 -24.53
C TYR A 33 -16.24 -15.28 -24.56
N ARG A 34 -16.97 -15.60 -25.65
CA ARG A 34 -18.39 -15.25 -25.81
C ARG A 34 -19.26 -15.85 -24.67
N THR A 35 -18.97 -17.07 -24.28
CA THR A 35 -19.69 -17.72 -23.17
C THR A 35 -19.45 -16.98 -21.85
N ALA A 36 -18.20 -16.65 -21.54
CA ALA A 36 -17.85 -15.87 -20.35
C ALA A 36 -18.47 -14.47 -20.34
N TYR A 37 -18.38 -13.79 -21.49
CA TYR A 37 -18.97 -12.46 -21.71
C TYR A 37 -20.49 -12.47 -21.47
N ASN A 38 -21.20 -13.38 -22.11
CA ASN A 38 -22.66 -13.48 -21.97
C ASN A 38 -23.08 -13.81 -20.55
N LYS A 39 -22.36 -14.74 -19.89
CA LYS A 39 -22.63 -15.11 -18.49
C LYS A 39 -22.44 -13.90 -17.57
N PHE A 40 -21.35 -13.17 -17.71
CA PHE A 40 -21.07 -12.01 -16.87
C PHE A 40 -22.03 -10.85 -17.16
N SER A 41 -22.33 -10.57 -18.43
CA SER A 41 -23.30 -9.56 -18.85
C SER A 41 -24.70 -9.85 -18.28
N SER A 42 -25.16 -11.11 -18.37
CA SER A 42 -26.45 -11.53 -17.80
C SER A 42 -26.45 -11.36 -16.28
N PHE A 43 -25.34 -11.68 -15.60
CA PHE A 43 -25.20 -11.49 -14.15
C PHE A 43 -25.32 -10.01 -13.78
N VAL A 44 -24.60 -9.12 -14.47
CA VAL A 44 -24.65 -7.67 -14.23
C VAL A 44 -26.07 -7.12 -14.46
N SER A 45 -26.72 -7.51 -15.56
CA SER A 45 -28.07 -7.07 -15.88
C SER A 45 -29.12 -7.55 -14.88
N ALA A 46 -28.92 -8.73 -14.27
CA ALA A 46 -29.79 -9.26 -13.22
C ALA A 46 -29.58 -8.57 -11.85
N ASN A 47 -28.50 -7.83 -11.69
CA ASN A 47 -28.14 -7.15 -10.42
C ASN A 47 -27.84 -5.66 -10.66
N PRO A 48 -28.84 -4.84 -11.01
CA PRO A 48 -28.62 -3.44 -11.36
C PRO A 48 -28.25 -2.54 -10.19
N LYS A 49 -28.55 -2.99 -8.95
CA LYS A 49 -28.20 -2.24 -7.71
C LYS A 49 -26.83 -2.66 -7.19
N SER A 50 -26.05 -1.69 -6.75
CA SER A 50 -24.69 -1.90 -6.23
C SER A 50 -24.62 -2.95 -5.11
N GLU A 51 -25.54 -2.86 -4.13
CA GLU A 51 -25.58 -3.78 -2.99
C GLU A 51 -25.86 -5.22 -3.42
N ASP A 52 -26.85 -5.42 -4.32
CA ASP A 52 -27.21 -6.73 -4.84
C ASP A 52 -26.09 -7.33 -5.69
N LEU A 53 -25.47 -6.49 -6.53
CA LEU A 53 -24.34 -6.88 -7.37
C LEU A 53 -23.18 -7.39 -6.52
N LEU A 54 -22.74 -6.64 -5.52
CA LEU A 54 -21.63 -7.02 -4.65
C LEU A 54 -21.93 -8.28 -3.83
N LYS A 55 -23.14 -8.37 -3.25
CA LYS A 55 -23.58 -9.52 -2.46
C LYS A 55 -23.63 -10.81 -3.29
N ASN A 56 -24.14 -10.72 -4.52
CA ASN A 56 -24.32 -11.87 -5.39
C ASN A 56 -23.04 -12.22 -6.17
N ALA A 57 -22.13 -11.26 -6.40
CA ALA A 57 -20.87 -11.51 -7.10
C ALA A 57 -20.05 -12.60 -6.39
N THR A 58 -19.83 -12.46 -5.10
CA THR A 58 -19.09 -13.45 -4.29
C THR A 58 -19.76 -14.82 -4.32
N LYS A 59 -21.09 -14.87 -4.22
CA LYS A 59 -21.86 -16.13 -4.28
C LYS A 59 -21.76 -16.82 -5.64
N SER A 60 -21.67 -16.03 -6.71
CA SER A 60 -21.55 -16.53 -8.09
C SER A 60 -20.10 -16.85 -8.50
N GLY A 61 -19.14 -16.73 -7.56
CA GLY A 61 -17.74 -17.04 -7.78
C GLY A 61 -16.95 -15.95 -8.50
N TYR A 62 -17.50 -14.74 -8.60
CA TYR A 62 -16.76 -13.58 -9.13
C TYR A 62 -15.86 -12.99 -8.07
N ARG A 63 -14.68 -12.50 -8.50
CA ARG A 63 -13.73 -11.86 -7.60
C ARG A 63 -14.18 -10.42 -7.33
N VAL A 64 -14.45 -10.10 -6.07
CA VAL A 64 -14.70 -8.74 -5.61
C VAL A 64 -13.43 -8.20 -4.96
N GLN A 65 -13.03 -7.00 -5.32
CA GLN A 65 -11.85 -6.34 -4.77
C GLN A 65 -12.22 -4.90 -4.37
N ASN A 66 -12.02 -4.55 -3.11
CA ASN A 66 -12.17 -3.18 -2.64
C ASN A 66 -10.90 -2.39 -2.94
N LEU A 67 -11.07 -1.24 -3.58
CA LEU A 67 -10.00 -0.30 -3.89
C LEU A 67 -10.27 0.98 -3.14
N ASN A 68 -9.42 1.27 -2.18
CA ASN A 68 -9.51 2.48 -1.37
C ASN A 68 -8.57 3.55 -1.92
N ASP A 69 -8.94 4.81 -1.70
CA ASP A 69 -8.07 5.96 -1.93
C ASP A 69 -7.57 6.13 -3.38
N MET A 70 -8.41 5.79 -4.35
CA MET A 70 -8.12 6.06 -5.75
C MET A 70 -8.09 7.57 -6.01
N THR A 71 -7.07 8.03 -6.71
CA THR A 71 -6.88 9.43 -7.09
C THR A 71 -6.71 9.56 -8.59
N THR A 72 -6.75 10.79 -9.11
CA THR A 72 -6.50 11.06 -10.54
C THR A 72 -5.10 10.66 -11.02
N ALA A 73 -4.18 10.40 -10.10
CA ALA A 73 -2.86 9.85 -10.41
C ALA A 73 -2.85 8.31 -10.52
N THR A 74 -3.98 7.65 -10.25
CA THR A 74 -4.12 6.19 -10.41
C THR A 74 -4.19 5.84 -11.90
N HIS A 75 -3.36 4.90 -12.35
CA HIS A 75 -3.26 4.53 -13.76
C HIS A 75 -4.02 3.26 -14.13
N TYR A 76 -4.31 2.40 -13.14
CA TYR A 76 -4.95 1.10 -13.37
C TYR A 76 -5.99 0.81 -12.29
N VAL A 77 -7.06 0.12 -12.66
CA VAL A 77 -8.04 -0.43 -11.72
C VAL A 77 -7.59 -1.85 -11.37
N ALA A 78 -7.45 -2.15 -10.09
CA ALA A 78 -7.11 -3.49 -9.59
C ALA A 78 -5.84 -4.11 -10.21
N ASN A 79 -4.86 -3.30 -10.63
CA ASN A 79 -3.65 -3.72 -11.37
C ASN A 79 -3.95 -4.37 -12.74
N ILE A 80 -5.12 -4.12 -13.31
CA ILE A 80 -5.50 -4.58 -14.65
C ILE A 80 -5.13 -3.48 -15.65
N HIS A 81 -4.43 -3.85 -16.71
CA HIS A 81 -4.11 -2.95 -17.81
C HIS A 81 -5.35 -2.58 -18.63
N SER A 82 -5.26 -1.52 -19.43
CA SER A 82 -6.33 -1.08 -20.34
C SER A 82 -7.64 -0.73 -19.62
N THR A 83 -7.55 -0.12 -18.41
CA THR A 83 -8.71 0.26 -17.59
C THR A 83 -8.98 1.76 -17.56
N ARG A 84 -8.50 2.51 -18.58
CA ARG A 84 -8.63 3.97 -18.63
C ARG A 84 -10.09 4.44 -18.64
N ASP A 85 -10.95 3.74 -19.37
CA ASP A 85 -12.38 4.11 -19.46
C ASP A 85 -13.11 3.85 -18.14
N ALA A 86 -12.75 2.78 -17.45
CA ALA A 86 -13.24 2.51 -16.10
C ALA A 86 -12.80 3.58 -15.11
N LEU A 87 -11.52 4.03 -15.17
CA LEU A 87 -11.03 5.15 -14.35
C LEU A 87 -11.77 6.45 -14.64
N LYS A 88 -11.97 6.79 -15.90
CA LYS A 88 -12.73 7.97 -16.29
C LYS A 88 -14.14 7.92 -15.69
N TRP A 89 -14.81 6.79 -15.83
CA TRP A 89 -16.15 6.59 -15.26
C TRP A 89 -16.15 6.78 -13.73
N ILE A 90 -15.17 6.23 -12.99
CA ILE A 90 -15.07 6.38 -11.52
C ILE A 90 -15.07 7.86 -11.11
N PHE A 91 -14.34 8.72 -11.84
CA PHE A 91 -14.22 10.14 -11.49
C PHE A 91 -15.37 11.02 -12.00
N GLU A 92 -16.22 10.52 -12.90
CA GLU A 92 -17.37 11.23 -13.46
C GLU A 92 -18.71 10.80 -12.84
N SER A 93 -18.75 9.66 -12.12
CA SER A 93 -19.97 9.03 -11.60
C SER A 93 -20.31 9.45 -10.18
N LYS A 94 -21.48 9.03 -9.69
CA LYS A 94 -21.99 9.31 -8.34
C LYS A 94 -21.89 8.06 -7.44
N GLU A 95 -21.90 8.30 -6.14
CA GLU A 95 -21.95 7.23 -5.15
C GLU A 95 -23.13 6.30 -5.37
N GLY A 96 -22.91 5.00 -5.26
CA GLY A 96 -23.90 3.95 -5.46
C GLY A 96 -24.12 3.52 -6.90
N GLU A 97 -23.52 4.19 -7.89
CA GLU A 97 -23.66 3.82 -9.29
C GLU A 97 -22.82 2.58 -9.65
N VAL A 98 -23.31 1.85 -10.65
CA VAL A 98 -22.66 0.67 -11.24
C VAL A 98 -22.25 1.02 -12.66
N SER A 99 -20.99 0.74 -13.01
CA SER A 99 -20.47 1.04 -14.34
C SER A 99 -21.00 0.09 -15.40
N PRO A 100 -20.91 0.48 -16.67
CA PRO A 100 -20.93 -0.50 -17.76
C PRO A 100 -19.86 -1.56 -17.58
N MET A 101 -20.00 -2.67 -18.30
CA MET A 101 -18.99 -3.71 -18.36
C MET A 101 -17.85 -3.27 -19.29
N TYR A 102 -16.62 -3.38 -18.81
CA TYR A 102 -15.41 -3.08 -19.57
C TYR A 102 -14.64 -4.35 -19.92
N GLU A 103 -14.10 -4.38 -21.11
CA GLU A 103 -13.15 -5.39 -21.57
C GLU A 103 -11.74 -4.85 -21.38
N CYS A 104 -10.95 -5.49 -20.52
CA CYS A 104 -9.66 -4.99 -20.06
C CYS A 104 -8.57 -6.06 -20.16
N GLY A 105 -7.31 -5.67 -19.89
CA GLY A 105 -6.19 -6.60 -19.80
C GLY A 105 -5.94 -7.37 -21.07
N ASP A 106 -5.95 -6.69 -22.25
CA ASP A 106 -5.79 -7.32 -23.55
C ASP A 106 -6.88 -8.40 -23.81
N ASN A 107 -8.12 -8.07 -23.48
CA ASN A 107 -9.33 -8.89 -23.62
C ASN A 107 -9.34 -10.18 -22.77
N ASN A 108 -8.58 -10.24 -21.70
CA ASN A 108 -8.59 -11.38 -20.78
C ASN A 108 -9.30 -11.10 -19.44
N HIS A 109 -9.83 -9.89 -19.25
CA HIS A 109 -10.58 -9.49 -18.09
C HIS A 109 -11.88 -8.78 -18.48
N LEU A 110 -12.96 -9.14 -17.81
CA LEU A 110 -14.21 -8.39 -17.81
C LEU A 110 -14.34 -7.68 -16.46
N LEU A 111 -14.57 -6.39 -16.48
CA LEU A 111 -14.59 -5.54 -15.29
C LEU A 111 -15.89 -4.77 -15.20
N VAL A 112 -16.49 -4.75 -14.01
CA VAL A 112 -17.54 -3.81 -13.62
C VAL A 112 -17.10 -3.13 -12.33
N VAL A 113 -17.34 -1.85 -12.24
CA VAL A 113 -16.97 -1.02 -11.10
C VAL A 113 -18.22 -0.54 -10.39
N VAL A 114 -18.20 -0.55 -9.08
CA VAL A 114 -19.21 0.08 -8.23
C VAL A 114 -18.53 1.23 -7.50
N LEU A 115 -19.10 2.42 -7.58
CA LEU A 115 -18.60 3.57 -6.85
C LEU A 115 -19.27 3.63 -5.47
N ASP A 116 -18.54 3.21 -4.45
CA ASP A 116 -19.06 3.13 -3.08
C ASP A 116 -19.11 4.52 -2.43
N LYS A 117 -17.97 5.22 -2.40
CA LYS A 117 -17.85 6.51 -1.69
C LYS A 117 -16.89 7.48 -2.36
N ILE A 118 -17.23 8.76 -2.33
CA ILE A 118 -16.38 9.86 -2.79
C ILE A 118 -15.85 10.61 -1.57
N HIS A 119 -14.54 10.58 -1.38
CA HIS A 119 -13.88 11.37 -0.33
C HIS A 119 -13.54 12.76 -0.87
N ARG A 120 -14.16 13.77 -0.28
CA ARG A 120 -13.86 15.17 -0.62
C ARG A 120 -12.52 15.59 -0.03
N ILE A 121 -11.93 16.65 -0.58
CA ILE A 121 -10.71 17.25 -0.05
C ILE A 121 -10.95 17.69 1.40
N GLY A 122 -10.06 17.32 2.30
CA GLY A 122 -10.13 17.65 3.72
C GLY A 122 -9.82 16.47 4.62
N TYR A 123 -10.19 16.61 5.88
CA TYR A 123 -10.04 15.53 6.86
C TYR A 123 -11.21 14.56 6.76
N ARG A 124 -10.90 13.27 6.80
CA ARG A 124 -11.93 12.22 6.88
C ARG A 124 -12.53 12.18 8.27
N ASP A 125 -13.82 11.87 8.31
CA ASP A 125 -14.57 11.75 9.57
C ASP A 125 -14.17 10.47 10.32
N LEU A 126 -14.28 10.51 11.66
CA LEU A 126 -14.02 9.34 12.53
C LEU A 126 -15.07 8.21 12.36
N SER A 127 -16.17 8.46 11.64
CA SER A 127 -17.10 7.40 11.24
C SER A 127 -16.51 6.44 10.20
N ASP A 128 -15.48 6.88 9.47
CA ASP A 128 -14.71 6.01 8.58
C ASP A 128 -13.93 4.96 9.40
N PRO A 129 -14.19 3.65 9.21
CA PRO A 129 -13.55 2.60 10.00
C PRO A 129 -12.03 2.61 9.93
N GLN A 130 -11.45 2.96 8.78
CA GLN A 130 -9.99 3.03 8.61
C GLN A 130 -9.39 4.18 9.40
N VAL A 131 -10.00 5.36 9.31
CA VAL A 131 -9.59 6.53 10.10
C VAL A 131 -9.71 6.26 11.59
N LYS A 132 -10.82 5.66 12.01
CA LYS A 132 -11.07 5.30 13.41
C LYS A 132 -9.98 4.37 13.96
N GLU A 133 -9.62 3.31 13.25
CA GLU A 133 -8.57 2.38 13.70
C GLU A 133 -7.19 3.03 13.72
N MET A 134 -6.87 3.86 12.72
CA MET A 134 -5.61 4.59 12.68
C MET A 134 -5.51 5.59 13.85
N VAL A 135 -6.52 6.40 14.06
CA VAL A 135 -6.56 7.39 15.16
C VAL A 135 -6.50 6.68 16.51
N LYS A 136 -7.25 5.59 16.67
CA LYS A 136 -7.22 4.78 17.90
C LYS A 136 -5.81 4.24 18.20
N ALA A 137 -5.10 3.74 17.19
CA ALA A 137 -3.73 3.25 17.35
C ALA A 137 -2.79 4.37 17.83
N GLU A 138 -2.86 5.58 17.22
CA GLU A 138 -2.04 6.72 17.64
C GLU A 138 -2.41 7.20 19.05
N VAL A 139 -3.69 7.33 19.39
CA VAL A 139 -4.13 7.72 20.75
C VAL A 139 -3.65 6.70 21.79
N ILE A 140 -3.70 5.42 21.50
CA ILE A 140 -3.19 4.38 22.42
C ILE A 140 -1.67 4.52 22.58
N LYS A 141 -0.94 4.80 21.53
CA LYS A 141 0.49 5.04 21.54
C LYS A 141 0.85 6.25 22.43
N ASP A 142 0.15 7.37 22.23
CA ASP A 142 0.35 8.59 23.00
C ASP A 142 0.06 8.37 24.50
N LYS A 143 -1.06 7.72 24.83
CA LYS A 143 -1.39 7.39 26.23
C LYS A 143 -0.39 6.43 26.85
N LYS A 144 0.16 5.47 26.11
CA LYS A 144 1.25 4.61 26.59
C LYS A 144 2.52 5.42 26.84
N ALA A 145 2.85 6.37 25.97
CA ALA A 145 3.99 7.27 26.15
C ALA A 145 3.82 8.13 27.41
N GLU A 146 2.66 8.75 27.62
CA GLU A 146 2.34 9.52 28.82
C GLU A 146 2.51 8.68 30.11
N LEU A 147 1.98 7.46 30.13
CA LEU A 147 2.11 6.56 31.27
C LEU A 147 3.57 6.17 31.55
N ILE A 148 4.36 5.93 30.49
CA ILE A 148 5.78 5.63 30.62
C ILE A 148 6.53 6.85 31.14
N MET A 149 6.28 8.03 30.60
CA MET A 149 6.90 9.29 31.04
C MET A 149 6.58 9.58 32.49
N ALA A 150 5.33 9.37 32.93
CA ALA A 150 4.95 9.50 34.32
C ALA A 150 5.72 8.52 35.25
N LYS A 151 5.90 7.27 34.81
CA LYS A 151 6.67 6.27 35.58
C LYS A 151 8.15 6.61 35.72
N VAL A 152 8.75 7.20 34.69
CA VAL A 152 10.18 7.55 34.68
C VAL A 152 10.44 8.98 35.13
N ALA A 153 9.41 9.74 35.50
CA ALA A 153 9.57 11.09 36.01
C ALA A 153 10.50 11.13 37.23
N GLY A 154 11.47 12.05 37.18
CA GLY A 154 12.47 12.22 38.25
C GLY A 154 13.59 11.17 38.25
N VAL A 155 13.64 10.25 37.29
CA VAL A 155 14.75 9.29 37.15
C VAL A 155 15.98 9.99 36.59
N LYS A 156 17.08 10.00 37.36
CA LYS A 156 18.34 10.64 36.98
C LYS A 156 19.50 9.66 36.81
N SER A 157 19.27 8.35 37.01
CA SER A 157 20.30 7.33 36.85
C SER A 157 19.77 6.03 36.27
N ILE A 158 20.64 5.26 35.63
CA ILE A 158 20.31 3.95 35.05
C ILE A 158 19.83 2.98 36.16
N ALA A 159 20.43 3.02 37.34
CA ALA A 159 20.00 2.20 38.47
C ALA A 159 18.57 2.52 38.92
N ALA A 160 18.21 3.81 38.99
CA ALA A 160 16.87 4.23 39.34
C ALA A 160 15.83 3.86 38.22
N ALA A 161 16.24 3.91 36.96
CA ALA A 161 15.41 3.43 35.85
C ALA A 161 15.12 1.93 35.96
N LYS A 162 16.16 1.13 36.23
CA LYS A 162 16.04 -0.32 36.40
C LYS A 162 15.13 -0.67 37.59
N ALA A 163 15.24 0.05 38.70
CA ALA A 163 14.37 -0.14 39.89
C ALA A 163 12.88 0.14 39.56
N LYS A 164 12.58 1.01 38.57
CA LYS A 164 11.23 1.26 38.08
C LYS A 164 10.78 0.29 36.94
N GLY A 165 11.55 -0.78 36.69
CA GLY A 165 11.23 -1.83 35.74
C GLY A 165 11.66 -1.55 34.29
N ALA A 166 12.53 -0.55 34.09
CA ALA A 166 13.06 -0.30 32.74
C ALA A 166 14.07 -1.39 32.34
N LYS A 167 13.96 -1.87 31.10
CA LYS A 167 14.98 -2.74 30.50
C LYS A 167 16.12 -1.87 29.99
N ILE A 168 17.34 -2.24 30.35
CA ILE A 168 18.54 -1.52 29.91
C ILE A 168 19.15 -2.26 28.73
N ALA A 169 19.42 -1.55 27.66
CA ALA A 169 20.14 -2.06 26.51
C ALA A 169 21.31 -1.13 26.17
N THR A 170 22.42 -1.71 25.73
CA THR A 170 23.59 -0.97 25.27
C THR A 170 23.58 -0.96 23.74
N VAL A 171 23.74 0.21 23.18
CA VAL A 171 23.85 0.40 21.72
C VAL A 171 25.20 1.02 21.43
N ASN A 172 25.99 0.38 20.58
CA ASN A 172 27.33 0.81 20.20
C ASN A 172 27.33 1.44 18.82
N GLN A 173 28.37 2.21 18.52
CA GLN A 173 28.64 2.79 17.18
C GLN A 173 27.51 3.67 16.64
N ILE A 174 26.92 4.49 17.51
CA ILE A 174 25.91 5.46 17.10
C ILE A 174 26.57 6.55 16.26
N THR A 175 26.10 6.74 15.04
CA THR A 175 26.55 7.78 14.12
C THR A 175 25.43 8.73 13.76
N PHE A 176 25.78 9.95 13.35
CA PHE A 176 24.80 10.92 12.86
C PHE A 176 24.40 10.69 11.39
N ALA A 177 25.16 9.88 10.66
CA ALA A 177 24.96 9.65 9.23
C ALA A 177 23.69 8.85 8.89
N ALA A 178 23.22 8.02 9.84
CA ALA A 178 21.98 7.24 9.66
C ALA A 178 21.29 7.05 11.01
N PRO A 179 19.95 6.94 11.04
CA PRO A 179 19.20 6.58 12.25
C PRO A 179 19.67 5.24 12.80
N THR A 180 20.00 5.22 14.10
CA THR A 180 20.49 4.02 14.75
C THR A 180 19.35 3.02 14.95
N PHE A 181 19.52 1.80 14.45
CA PHE A 181 18.60 0.70 14.73
C PHE A 181 18.86 0.15 16.14
N ILE A 182 17.82 0.12 16.96
CA ILE A 182 17.88 -0.39 18.34
C ILE A 182 17.19 -1.74 18.40
N SER A 183 17.96 -2.80 18.52
CA SER A 183 17.43 -4.18 18.56
C SER A 183 16.43 -4.40 19.70
N ALA A 184 16.57 -3.69 20.82
CA ALA A 184 15.65 -3.80 21.96
C ALA A 184 14.25 -3.24 21.68
N THR A 185 14.12 -2.26 20.77
CA THR A 185 12.84 -1.67 20.34
C THR A 185 12.35 -2.21 19.00
N GLY A 186 13.25 -2.84 18.23
CA GLY A 186 12.97 -3.32 16.88
C GLY A 186 12.77 -2.19 15.86
N ALA A 187 13.22 -0.98 16.18
CA ALA A 187 13.02 0.21 15.35
C ALA A 187 14.29 1.07 15.24
N SER A 188 14.33 1.90 14.20
CA SER A 188 15.33 2.96 14.07
C SER A 188 14.86 4.21 14.82
N GLU A 189 15.72 4.72 15.71
CA GLU A 189 15.39 5.81 16.63
C GLU A 189 16.26 7.05 16.36
N PRO A 190 15.84 7.96 15.48
CA PRO A 190 16.58 9.19 15.16
C PRO A 190 16.82 10.08 16.39
N ALA A 191 15.85 10.11 17.33
CA ALA A 191 15.94 10.90 18.55
C ALA A 191 17.10 10.46 19.44
N VAL A 192 17.44 9.15 19.47
CA VAL A 192 18.59 8.62 20.22
C VAL A 192 19.88 9.09 19.60
N SER A 193 20.00 9.04 18.26
CA SER A 193 21.19 9.55 17.56
C SER A 193 21.40 11.04 17.83
N GLY A 194 20.33 11.84 17.82
CA GLY A 194 20.37 13.27 18.16
C GLY A 194 20.78 13.54 19.61
N ALA A 195 20.20 12.80 20.55
CA ALA A 195 20.53 12.96 21.98
C ALA A 195 22.00 12.62 22.28
N VAL A 196 22.53 11.54 21.68
CA VAL A 196 23.94 11.14 21.85
C VAL A 196 24.86 12.20 21.27
N SER A 197 24.53 12.74 20.09
CA SER A 197 25.34 13.80 19.45
C SER A 197 25.34 15.11 20.22
N ALA A 198 24.28 15.41 20.96
CA ALA A 198 24.17 16.61 21.79
C ALA A 198 24.84 16.45 23.17
N THR A 199 25.22 15.23 23.56
CA THR A 199 25.84 14.95 24.86
C THR A 199 27.31 15.41 24.82
N LYS A 200 27.67 16.30 25.74
CA LYS A 200 29.08 16.71 25.91
C LYS A 200 29.89 15.54 26.51
N LYS A 201 31.14 15.42 26.02
CA LYS A 201 32.14 14.48 26.60
C LYS A 201 32.48 14.85 28.00
#